data_b483752b4b1c09ce87d0785ef2a8e6c3
#
_entry.id   b483752b4b1c09ce87d0785ef2a8e6c3
#
_cell.length_a   1.000
_cell.length_b   1.000
_cell.length_c   1.000
_cell.angle_alpha   90.00
_cell.angle_beta   90.00
_cell.angle_gamma   90.00
#
_symmetry.space_group_name_H-M   'P 1'
#
loop_
_entity.id
_entity.type
_entity.pdbx_description
1 polymer ?
#
loop_
_entity_poly.entity_id
_entity_poly.type
_entity_poly.pdbx_seq_one_letter_code
_entity_poly.pdbx_strand_id
1 'polypeptide(L)'
;MGHWLPRQAASKPGHVRFAPIASEFCIAAKCREWDGPAVLLPRTTDRVGLGGEFEEHEEHAMPCKKDIGVVRTIGIDTGKNTLHMIGLNEKGAIVLREKVSRNRIAARLVNIPPCLIGIEAGMATHYMSRDLLALGHEVKQVPPAYAKPFRQGHKNDFRDAHAVAEAVQRPSTRCVPIKTDNQLDLQALHRVRSRLIADRTAVINQVRGFLLEHGIAVRPGPRSLRQQLPQILATRTDVLSPRMQRIIGDIVDDWKYLADRIGRVTDEIEALARTDVNCGQLMSVPGIGPIIASAMVAAIGNGAAFAKGRDFAAWLGLVPKQMSTGDRTILGRITKRGNRYLRMLFVQGARAILLRTKSWEKHSFGPWLTAAARRLHRNILTIALANKLARIALTVLIQGRSYETRIVSAPRN
;
A
#
# COMPACT_ATOMS: atom_id res chain seq x y z
N MET A 1 -51.43 -46.18 -30.08
CA MET A 1 -50.69 -46.38 -28.83
C MET A 1 -49.26 -45.89 -29.09
N GLY A 2 -48.94 -44.66 -28.81
CA GLY A 2 -47.66 -44.04 -29.16
C GLY A 2 -46.84 -43.78 -27.90
N HIS A 3 -45.67 -44.36 -27.85
CA HIS A 3 -44.67 -44.14 -26.79
C HIS A 3 -43.88 -42.86 -27.09
N TRP A 4 -43.92 -41.90 -26.15
CA TRP A 4 -43.04 -40.76 -26.10
C TRP A 4 -41.83 -41.09 -25.26
N LEU A 5 -40.63 -41.06 -25.85
CA LEU A 5 -39.32 -41.04 -25.15
C LEU A 5 -38.81 -39.59 -25.09
N PRO A 6 -38.28 -39.14 -23.94
CA PRO A 6 -37.71 -37.77 -23.87
C PRO A 6 -36.30 -37.73 -24.48
N ARG A 7 -36.06 -36.70 -25.27
CA ARG A 7 -34.75 -36.38 -25.86
C ARG A 7 -33.75 -35.97 -24.76
N GLN A 8 -32.63 -36.66 -24.69
CA GLN A 8 -31.45 -36.23 -23.96
C GLN A 8 -30.90 -34.93 -24.56
N ALA A 9 -30.78 -33.88 -23.72
CA ALA A 9 -30.11 -32.66 -24.07
C ALA A 9 -28.60 -32.87 -23.92
N ALA A 10 -27.88 -32.75 -25.04
CA ALA A 10 -26.43 -32.75 -25.10
C ALA A 10 -25.87 -31.50 -24.41
N SER A 11 -25.10 -31.67 -23.33
CA SER A 11 -24.36 -30.63 -22.67
C SER A 11 -23.19 -30.18 -23.55
N LYS A 12 -23.20 -28.90 -23.96
CA LYS A 12 -22.07 -28.25 -24.64
C LYS A 12 -20.89 -28.10 -23.64
N PRO A 13 -19.63 -28.35 -24.05
CA PRO A 13 -18.48 -28.11 -23.20
C PRO A 13 -18.31 -26.61 -22.98
N GLY A 14 -18.31 -26.20 -21.71
CA GLY A 14 -18.08 -24.83 -21.28
C GLY A 14 -16.65 -24.40 -21.59
N HIS A 15 -16.49 -23.46 -22.52
CA HIS A 15 -15.25 -22.72 -22.71
C HIS A 15 -14.93 -21.93 -21.44
N VAL A 16 -13.96 -22.40 -20.67
CA VAL A 16 -13.32 -21.62 -19.62
C VAL A 16 -12.45 -20.57 -20.33
N ARG A 17 -12.97 -19.36 -20.47
CA ARG A 17 -12.17 -18.21 -20.87
C ARG A 17 -11.23 -17.88 -19.71
N PHE A 18 -9.97 -18.23 -19.83
CA PHE A 18 -8.89 -17.61 -19.08
C PHE A 18 -8.76 -16.17 -19.57
N ALA A 19 -9.26 -15.22 -18.79
CA ALA A 19 -8.92 -13.83 -18.97
C ALA A 19 -7.43 -13.66 -18.61
N PRO A 20 -6.62 -13.01 -19.48
CA PRO A 20 -5.24 -12.70 -19.13
C PRO A 20 -5.27 -11.69 -17.98
N ILE A 21 -4.53 -11.98 -16.91
CA ILE A 21 -4.16 -11.00 -15.89
C ILE A 21 -3.08 -10.12 -16.54
N ALA A 22 -3.51 -9.24 -17.43
CA ALA A 22 -2.68 -8.15 -17.89
C ALA A 22 -2.71 -7.05 -16.85
N SER A 23 -1.60 -6.85 -16.19
CA SER A 23 -0.89 -5.60 -15.98
C SER A 23 -1.73 -4.31 -16.04
N GLU A 24 -2.31 -3.90 -14.91
CA GLU A 24 -2.50 -2.48 -14.62
C GLU A 24 -1.53 -2.05 -13.51
N PHE A 25 -0.29 -1.90 -13.89
CA PHE A 25 0.72 -1.12 -13.20
C PHE A 25 1.56 -0.40 -14.24
N CYS A 26 0.91 0.51 -14.96
CA CYS A 26 1.60 1.57 -15.66
C CYS A 26 1.40 2.84 -14.83
N ILE A 27 2.25 3.07 -13.85
CA ILE A 27 2.57 4.43 -13.42
C ILE A 27 3.47 4.94 -14.54
N ALA A 28 2.87 5.72 -15.44
CA ALA A 28 3.58 6.43 -16.47
C ALA A 28 4.58 7.40 -15.84
N ALA A 29 5.82 6.95 -15.66
CA ALA A 29 6.97 7.82 -15.64
C ALA A 29 7.18 8.26 -17.09
N LYS A 30 6.63 9.41 -17.46
CA LYS A 30 7.07 10.15 -18.64
C LYS A 30 8.49 10.62 -18.39
N CYS A 31 9.47 9.79 -18.70
CA CYS A 31 10.80 10.25 -19.04
C CYS A 31 10.68 11.03 -20.35
N ARG A 32 10.74 12.35 -20.28
CA ARG A 32 11.11 13.17 -21.41
C ARG A 32 12.62 13.06 -21.53
N GLU A 33 13.04 12.65 -22.71
CA GLU A 33 14.41 12.67 -23.19
C GLU A 33 15.03 14.05 -22.95
N TRP A 34 16.24 14.01 -22.48
CA TRP A 34 17.12 15.15 -22.29
C TRP A 34 18.08 15.20 -23.47
N ASP A 35 17.80 16.01 -24.47
CA ASP A 35 18.76 16.42 -25.46
C ASP A 35 19.30 17.80 -25.07
N GLY A 36 20.57 17.89 -24.71
CA GLY A 36 21.33 19.12 -24.69
C GLY A 36 22.10 19.30 -26.01
N PRO A 37 22.96 20.29 -26.19
CA PRO A 37 23.20 21.51 -25.45
C PRO A 37 23.06 22.81 -26.28
N ALA A 38 23.22 23.92 -25.61
CA ALA A 38 23.21 25.30 -26.00
C ALA A 38 23.97 25.69 -27.26
N VAL A 39 23.41 26.65 -28.00
CA VAL A 39 24.15 27.62 -28.80
C VAL A 39 23.61 29.03 -28.59
N LEU A 40 24.55 29.91 -28.38
CA LEU A 40 24.44 31.35 -28.12
C LEU A 40 23.90 32.19 -29.30
N LEU A 41 23.03 33.16 -28.96
CA LEU A 41 22.95 34.59 -29.33
C LEU A 41 23.00 34.98 -30.84
N PRO A 42 22.50 36.19 -31.28
CA PRO A 42 22.53 37.48 -30.62
C PRO A 42 21.32 38.40 -30.77
N ARG A 43 21.42 39.55 -30.10
CA ARG A 43 20.57 40.72 -30.09
C ARG A 43 20.33 41.34 -31.47
N THR A 44 19.11 41.83 -31.70
CA THR A 44 18.93 43.11 -32.40
C THR A 44 17.69 43.82 -31.88
N THR A 45 17.88 45.05 -31.59
CA THR A 45 16.95 46.17 -31.34
C THR A 45 16.08 46.39 -32.55
N ASP A 46 14.76 46.61 -32.35
CA ASP A 46 14.09 47.76 -33.01
C ASP A 46 12.77 48.09 -32.27
N ARG A 47 12.67 49.37 -31.96
CA ARG A 47 11.50 50.05 -31.43
C ARG A 47 10.48 50.26 -32.55
N VAL A 48 9.22 49.92 -32.31
CA VAL A 48 8.09 50.71 -32.85
C VAL A 48 7.01 50.79 -31.76
N GLY A 49 6.70 51.99 -31.35
CA GLY A 49 5.68 52.28 -30.37
C GLY A 49 4.28 52.26 -31.00
N LEU A 50 3.34 51.77 -30.24
CA LEU A 50 1.92 52.17 -30.34
C LEU A 50 1.38 52.22 -28.91
N GLY A 51 0.87 53.40 -28.56
CA GLY A 51 0.27 53.69 -27.28
C GLY A 51 -0.99 52.87 -27.04
N GLY A 52 -1.10 52.30 -25.88
CA GLY A 52 -2.27 51.72 -25.29
C GLY A 52 -2.19 52.01 -23.80
N GLU A 53 -3.07 52.87 -23.35
CA GLU A 53 -3.24 53.18 -21.93
C GLU A 53 -3.53 51.91 -21.16
N PHE A 54 -2.56 51.47 -20.35
CA PHE A 54 -2.80 50.47 -19.32
C PHE A 54 -3.38 51.20 -18.12
N GLU A 55 -4.66 51.00 -17.86
CA GLU A 55 -5.26 51.30 -16.57
C GLU A 55 -4.49 50.51 -15.50
N GLU A 56 -3.78 51.22 -14.65
CA GLU A 56 -3.24 50.74 -13.40
C GLU A 56 -4.42 50.28 -12.53
N HIS A 57 -4.68 48.97 -12.52
CA HIS A 57 -5.49 48.40 -11.45
C HIS A 57 -4.72 48.56 -10.13
N GLU A 58 -5.12 49.59 -9.37
CA GLU A 58 -4.74 49.75 -7.98
C GLU A 58 -4.82 48.41 -7.28
N GLU A 59 -3.67 47.88 -6.89
CA GLU A 59 -3.58 46.86 -5.88
C GLU A 59 -4.29 47.39 -4.63
N HIS A 60 -5.50 46.89 -4.39
CA HIS A 60 -6.21 47.15 -3.15
C HIS A 60 -5.33 46.67 -2.00
N ALA A 61 -4.61 47.58 -1.41
CA ALA A 61 -3.92 47.44 -0.15
C ALA A 61 -4.90 46.84 0.87
N MET A 62 -4.65 45.64 1.29
CA MET A 62 -5.42 44.94 2.31
C MET A 62 -5.51 45.83 3.56
N PRO A 63 -6.71 46.08 4.10
CA PRO A 63 -6.86 46.91 5.28
C PRO A 63 -6.09 46.28 6.45
N CYS A 64 -5.21 47.10 7.01
CA CYS A 64 -4.37 46.82 8.16
C CYS A 64 -5.20 46.44 9.39
N LYS A 65 -4.76 45.33 10.09
CA LYS A 65 -5.04 45.01 11.48
C LYS A 65 -6.52 44.94 11.90
N LYS A 66 -7.24 43.93 11.43
CA LYS A 66 -8.22 43.22 12.28
C LYS A 66 -7.46 42.31 13.19
N ASP A 67 -7.85 42.28 14.47
CA ASP A 67 -7.39 41.36 15.51
C ASP A 67 -7.32 39.94 14.96
N ILE A 68 -6.13 39.56 14.50
CA ILE A 68 -5.92 38.23 13.89
C ILE A 68 -5.91 37.25 15.06
N GLY A 69 -7.08 36.67 15.34
CA GLY A 69 -7.27 35.76 16.45
C GLY A 69 -6.17 34.66 16.42
N VAL A 70 -5.78 34.26 17.61
CA VAL A 70 -4.74 33.22 17.81
C VAL A 70 -5.05 32.00 16.95
N VAL A 71 -4.09 31.53 16.15
CA VAL A 71 -4.22 30.29 15.37
C VAL A 71 -4.35 29.10 16.32
N ARG A 72 -5.44 28.36 16.22
CA ARG A 72 -5.70 27.14 17.05
C ARG A 72 -5.49 25.86 16.27
N THR A 73 -5.81 25.88 14.98
CA THR A 73 -5.67 24.69 14.13
C THR A 73 -5.08 25.10 12.78
N ILE A 74 -4.10 24.35 12.31
CA ILE A 74 -3.53 24.52 10.96
C ILE A 74 -3.80 23.24 10.15
N GLY A 75 -4.31 23.41 8.94
CA GLY A 75 -4.35 22.34 7.94
C GLY A 75 -3.29 22.55 6.88
N ILE A 76 -2.56 21.53 6.55
CA ILE A 76 -1.50 21.54 5.55
C ILE A 76 -1.81 20.54 4.45
N ASP A 77 -1.96 21.05 3.23
CA ASP A 77 -1.94 20.24 2.01
C ASP A 77 -0.52 20.14 1.46
N THR A 78 -0.09 18.94 1.07
CA THR A 78 1.31 18.66 0.77
C THR A 78 1.56 18.48 -0.73
N GLY A 79 2.03 19.55 -1.39
CA GLY A 79 2.62 19.46 -2.72
C GLY A 79 4.07 18.95 -2.71
N LYS A 80 4.65 18.69 -3.86
CA LYS A 80 6.03 18.18 -4.00
C LYS A 80 7.06 19.14 -3.39
N ASN A 81 7.02 20.41 -3.76
CA ASN A 81 7.98 21.45 -3.34
C ASN A 81 7.33 22.55 -2.50
N THR A 82 6.03 22.73 -2.61
CA THR A 82 5.25 23.76 -1.93
C THR A 82 4.13 23.16 -1.12
N LEU A 83 3.81 23.81 -0.03
CA LEU A 83 2.76 23.46 0.91
C LEU A 83 1.75 24.59 0.96
N HIS A 84 0.47 24.26 1.01
CA HIS A 84 -0.59 25.23 1.25
C HIS A 84 -1.08 25.08 2.68
N MET A 85 -1.15 26.19 3.41
CA MET A 85 -1.53 26.22 4.82
C MET A 85 -2.76 27.09 5.01
N ILE A 86 -3.70 26.61 5.79
CA ILE A 86 -4.84 27.34 6.31
C ILE A 86 -4.83 27.23 7.82
N GLY A 87 -4.78 28.36 8.52
CA GLY A 87 -4.94 28.44 9.97
C GLY A 87 -6.31 28.94 10.36
N LEU A 88 -6.93 28.25 11.31
CA LEU A 88 -8.24 28.56 11.87
C LEU A 88 -8.11 29.03 13.32
N ASN A 89 -8.91 30.00 13.73
CA ASN A 89 -9.07 30.37 15.13
C ASN A 89 -10.09 29.46 15.86
N GLU A 90 -10.39 29.73 17.12
CA GLU A 90 -11.38 28.99 17.92
C GLU A 90 -12.79 28.97 17.30
N LYS A 91 -13.16 30.03 16.58
CA LYS A 91 -14.46 30.15 15.93
C LYS A 91 -14.50 29.49 14.54
N GLY A 92 -13.40 28.87 14.09
CA GLY A 92 -13.29 28.29 12.77
C GLY A 92 -13.06 29.31 11.63
N ALA A 93 -12.82 30.60 11.97
CA ALA A 93 -12.53 31.60 10.95
C ALA A 93 -11.07 31.48 10.48
N ILE A 94 -10.83 31.70 9.18
CA ILE A 94 -9.50 31.67 8.57
C ILE A 94 -8.72 32.92 9.02
N VAL A 95 -7.63 32.70 9.75
CA VAL A 95 -6.73 33.75 10.25
C VAL A 95 -5.32 33.64 9.65
N LEU A 96 -5.02 32.53 8.99
CA LEU A 96 -3.76 32.30 8.27
C LEU A 96 -4.06 31.66 6.92
N ARG A 97 -3.50 32.19 5.84
CA ARG A 97 -3.55 31.60 4.50
C ARG A 97 -2.24 31.86 3.81
N GLU A 98 -1.41 30.82 3.70
CA GLU A 98 -0.06 30.96 3.18
C GLU A 98 0.32 29.79 2.26
N LYS A 99 1.18 30.11 1.30
CA LYS A 99 1.89 29.13 0.47
C LYS A 99 3.37 29.17 0.85
N VAL A 100 3.91 28.07 1.33
CA VAL A 100 5.28 27.99 1.88
C VAL A 100 6.07 26.91 1.15
N SER A 101 7.34 27.15 0.89
CA SER A 101 8.23 26.11 0.39
C SER A 101 8.48 25.06 1.48
N ARG A 102 8.59 23.79 1.08
CA ARG A 102 8.79 22.66 2.01
C ARG A 102 9.92 22.90 3.01
N ASN A 103 11.05 23.45 2.55
CA ASN A 103 12.24 23.68 3.37
C ASN A 103 12.08 24.82 4.39
N ARG A 104 11.07 25.66 4.25
CA ARG A 104 10.82 26.80 5.15
C ARG A 104 9.69 26.56 6.15
N ILE A 105 9.03 25.40 6.12
CA ILE A 105 7.85 25.14 6.95
C ILE A 105 8.17 25.20 8.45
N ALA A 106 9.26 24.56 8.89
CA ALA A 106 9.68 24.58 10.30
C ALA A 106 10.02 26.00 10.75
N ALA A 107 10.82 26.74 9.97
CA ALA A 107 11.17 28.13 10.28
C ALA A 107 9.95 29.06 10.31
N ARG A 108 8.91 28.76 9.51
CA ARG A 108 7.68 29.57 9.52
C ARG A 108 6.82 29.27 10.74
N LEU A 109 6.74 27.99 11.16
CA LEU A 109 5.84 27.57 12.23
C LEU A 109 6.46 27.74 13.63
N VAL A 110 7.79 27.88 13.77
CA VAL A 110 8.44 28.16 15.07
C VAL A 110 7.93 29.46 15.72
N ASN A 111 7.46 30.43 14.92
CA ASN A 111 6.93 31.69 15.40
C ASN A 111 5.41 31.65 15.69
N ILE A 112 4.78 30.52 15.54
CA ILE A 112 3.36 30.31 15.85
C ILE A 112 3.26 29.56 17.19
N PRO A 113 2.45 30.02 18.15
CA PRO A 113 2.24 29.28 19.39
C PRO A 113 1.82 27.84 19.14
N PRO A 114 2.16 26.90 20.05
CA PRO A 114 1.76 25.51 19.94
C PRO A 114 0.27 25.36 19.64
N CYS A 115 -0.04 24.66 18.56
CA CYS A 115 -1.39 24.47 18.05
C CYS A 115 -1.58 23.08 17.43
N LEU A 116 -2.82 22.70 17.12
CA LEU A 116 -3.13 21.46 16.43
C LEU A 116 -2.83 21.60 14.92
N ILE A 117 -1.98 20.73 14.38
CA ILE A 117 -1.62 20.71 12.96
C ILE A 117 -2.11 19.42 12.32
N GLY A 118 -3.02 19.55 11.37
CA GLY A 118 -3.42 18.48 10.45
C GLY A 118 -2.56 18.49 9.19
N ILE A 119 -2.01 17.35 8.79
CA ILE A 119 -1.26 17.20 7.56
C ILE A 119 -1.92 16.11 6.73
N GLU A 120 -2.18 16.35 5.42
CA GLU A 120 -2.69 15.26 4.58
C GLU A 120 -1.65 14.15 4.47
N ALA A 121 -2.03 12.90 4.78
CA ALA A 121 -1.13 11.76 4.76
C ALA A 121 -0.65 11.45 3.33
N GLY A 122 0.65 11.62 3.10
CA GLY A 122 1.27 11.49 1.79
C GLY A 122 2.76 11.17 1.86
N MET A 123 3.49 11.46 0.78
CA MET A 123 4.94 11.33 0.76
C MET A 123 5.61 12.46 1.58
N ALA A 124 6.69 12.12 2.28
CA ALA A 124 7.49 13.03 3.12
C ALA A 124 6.74 13.67 4.30
N THR A 125 5.51 13.23 4.61
CA THR A 125 4.73 13.80 5.72
C THR A 125 5.25 13.34 7.07
N HIS A 126 5.80 12.13 7.16
CA HIS A 126 6.35 11.61 8.43
C HIS A 126 7.54 12.42 8.94
N TYR A 127 8.50 12.77 8.06
CA TYR A 127 9.62 13.64 8.39
C TYR A 127 9.10 15.00 8.89
N MET A 128 8.29 15.69 8.09
CA MET A 128 7.72 16.98 8.44
C MET A 128 6.91 16.94 9.75
N SER A 129 6.16 15.85 9.98
CA SER A 129 5.42 15.70 11.23
C SER A 129 6.35 15.59 12.45
N ARG A 130 7.49 14.91 12.33
CA ARG A 130 8.47 14.83 13.43
C ARG A 130 9.11 16.19 13.72
N ASP A 131 9.47 16.93 12.69
CA ASP A 131 10.02 18.29 12.83
C ASP A 131 9.04 19.22 13.55
N LEU A 132 7.75 19.17 13.17
CA LEU A 132 6.72 20.02 13.79
C LEU A 132 6.36 19.58 15.22
N LEU A 133 6.42 18.28 15.52
CA LEU A 133 6.31 17.77 16.90
C LEU A 133 7.47 18.29 17.78
N ALA A 134 8.69 18.34 17.24
CA ALA A 134 9.87 18.87 17.94
C ALA A 134 9.75 20.37 18.26
N LEU A 135 8.95 21.13 17.49
CA LEU A 135 8.61 22.52 17.77
C LEU A 135 7.50 22.68 18.82
N GLY A 136 6.96 21.60 19.36
CA GLY A 136 5.93 21.61 20.41
C GLY A 136 4.49 21.64 19.90
N HIS A 137 4.24 21.53 18.59
CA HIS A 137 2.89 21.42 18.04
C HIS A 137 2.29 20.03 18.23
N GLU A 138 0.96 19.93 18.35
CA GLU A 138 0.24 18.66 18.23
C GLU A 138 0.03 18.33 16.75
N VAL A 139 0.66 17.27 16.23
CA VAL A 139 0.63 16.95 14.79
C VAL A 139 -0.12 15.66 14.54
N LYS A 140 -1.09 15.70 13.62
CA LYS A 140 -1.88 14.54 13.19
C LYS A 140 -1.86 14.39 11.67
N GLN A 141 -1.60 13.19 11.18
CA GLN A 141 -1.68 12.89 9.74
C GLN A 141 -3.08 12.41 9.38
N VAL A 142 -3.78 13.17 8.56
CA VAL A 142 -5.16 12.92 8.14
C VAL A 142 -5.14 12.16 6.81
N PRO A 143 -5.71 10.93 6.73
CA PRO A 143 -5.83 10.24 5.46
C PRO A 143 -6.75 11.01 4.49
N PRO A 144 -6.45 11.05 3.17
CA PRO A 144 -7.26 11.77 2.17
C PRO A 144 -8.74 11.41 2.20
N ALA A 145 -9.08 10.17 2.56
CA ALA A 145 -10.47 9.72 2.67
C ALA A 145 -11.28 10.44 3.76
N TYR A 146 -10.61 10.94 4.81
CA TYR A 146 -11.25 11.69 5.89
C TYR A 146 -11.24 13.22 5.65
N ALA A 147 -10.29 13.75 4.89
CA ALA A 147 -10.25 15.16 4.51
C ALA A 147 -11.25 15.45 3.38
N LYS A 148 -11.36 14.56 2.38
CA LYS A 148 -12.19 14.77 1.20
C LYS A 148 -13.66 15.19 1.46
N PRO A 149 -14.40 14.66 2.46
CA PRO A 149 -15.78 15.08 2.75
C PRO A 149 -15.91 16.55 3.17
N PHE A 150 -14.85 17.16 3.71
CA PHE A 150 -14.84 18.56 4.16
C PHE A 150 -14.45 19.54 3.06
N ARG A 151 -14.04 19.03 1.89
CA ARG A 151 -13.68 19.91 0.76
C ARG A 151 -14.92 20.51 0.13
N GLN A 152 -15.00 21.81 0.11
CA GLN A 152 -16.10 22.58 -0.50
C GLN A 152 -15.70 23.07 -1.90
N GLY A 153 -16.60 22.89 -2.88
CA GLY A 153 -16.46 23.39 -4.23
C GLY A 153 -15.36 22.70 -5.06
N HIS A 154 -14.84 23.41 -6.06
CA HIS A 154 -13.83 22.87 -6.98
C HIS A 154 -12.48 22.63 -6.31
N LYS A 155 -11.67 21.72 -6.88
CA LYS A 155 -10.34 21.40 -6.37
C LYS A 155 -9.42 22.63 -6.39
N ASN A 156 -8.89 22.95 -5.20
CA ASN A 156 -7.91 24.00 -5.00
C ASN A 156 -7.10 23.64 -3.76
N ASP A 157 -5.79 23.78 -3.83
CA ASP A 157 -4.86 23.35 -2.78
C ASP A 157 -5.14 24.03 -1.42
N PHE A 158 -5.58 25.31 -1.40
CA PHE A 158 -6.02 25.95 -0.16
C PHE A 158 -7.32 25.38 0.40
N ARG A 159 -8.24 24.94 -0.48
CA ARG A 159 -9.46 24.25 -0.03
C ARG A 159 -9.16 22.85 0.49
N ASP A 160 -8.16 22.19 -0.10
CA ASP A 160 -7.70 20.90 0.41
C ASP A 160 -7.01 21.08 1.77
N ALA A 161 -6.19 22.13 1.98
CA ALA A 161 -5.64 22.50 3.28
C ALA A 161 -6.73 22.86 4.31
N HIS A 162 -7.76 23.61 3.92
CA HIS A 162 -8.91 23.92 4.78
C HIS A 162 -9.66 22.64 5.19
N ALA A 163 -9.91 21.76 4.23
CA ALA A 163 -10.57 20.46 4.51
C ALA A 163 -9.76 19.59 5.51
N VAL A 164 -8.42 19.65 5.46
CA VAL A 164 -7.55 18.99 6.43
C VAL A 164 -7.67 19.65 7.81
N ALA A 165 -7.71 21.00 7.89
CA ALA A 165 -7.90 21.73 9.15
C ALA A 165 -9.24 21.39 9.81
N GLU A 166 -10.31 21.25 9.05
CA GLU A 166 -11.62 20.83 9.54
C GLU A 166 -11.63 19.37 9.99
N ALA A 167 -11.05 18.48 9.16
CA ALA A 167 -11.05 17.05 9.43
C ALA A 167 -10.27 16.68 10.70
N VAL A 168 -9.14 17.35 10.96
CA VAL A 168 -8.25 17.02 12.09
C VAL A 168 -8.88 17.30 13.45
N GLN A 169 -9.82 18.22 13.52
CA GLN A 169 -10.56 18.59 14.73
C GLN A 169 -11.64 17.57 15.11
N ARG A 170 -12.02 16.68 14.19
CA ARG A 170 -13.13 15.74 14.42
C ARG A 170 -12.65 14.50 15.18
N PRO A 171 -13.28 14.14 16.32
CA PRO A 171 -12.91 12.94 17.07
C PRO A 171 -13.07 11.63 16.28
N SER A 172 -13.93 11.63 15.26
CA SER A 172 -14.16 10.50 14.36
C SER A 172 -13.05 10.30 13.32
N THR A 173 -12.17 11.27 13.13
CA THR A 173 -11.07 11.19 12.16
C THR A 173 -9.98 10.25 12.67
N ARG A 174 -9.80 9.15 11.97
CA ARG A 174 -8.74 8.18 12.27
C ARG A 174 -7.43 8.60 11.59
N CYS A 175 -6.55 9.21 12.37
CA CYS A 175 -5.26 9.66 11.88
C CYS A 175 -4.27 8.51 11.66
N VAL A 176 -3.31 8.75 10.77
CA VAL A 176 -2.20 7.80 10.50
C VAL A 176 -1.12 8.03 11.57
N PRO A 177 -0.61 6.98 12.22
CA PRO A 177 0.52 7.11 13.13
C PRO A 177 1.77 7.68 12.43
N ILE A 178 2.45 8.59 13.10
CA ILE A 178 3.71 9.13 12.61
C ILE A 178 4.79 8.05 12.79
N LYS A 179 5.46 7.70 11.70
CA LYS A 179 6.49 6.66 11.68
C LYS A 179 7.85 7.20 12.10
N THR A 180 8.60 6.36 12.79
CA THR A 180 10.03 6.57 13.05
C THR A 180 10.86 6.32 11.79
N ASP A 181 12.12 6.75 11.77
CA ASP A 181 13.03 6.50 10.65
C ASP A 181 13.25 5.00 10.45
N ASN A 182 13.46 4.25 11.54
CA ASN A 182 13.60 2.79 11.47
C ASN A 182 12.38 2.10 10.83
N GLN A 183 11.16 2.59 11.10
CA GLN A 183 9.96 2.07 10.46
C GLN A 183 9.90 2.42 8.96
N LEU A 184 10.40 3.59 8.57
CA LEU A 184 10.46 4.00 7.17
C LEU A 184 11.50 3.19 6.40
N ASP A 185 12.68 2.94 6.98
CA ASP A 185 13.73 2.13 6.40
C ASP A 185 13.28 0.69 6.22
N LEU A 186 12.68 0.10 7.25
CA LEU A 186 12.10 -1.25 7.16
C LEU A 186 10.99 -1.32 6.11
N GLN A 187 10.15 -0.28 5.99
CA GLN A 187 9.15 -0.20 4.92
C GLN A 187 9.80 -0.07 3.54
N ALA A 188 10.94 0.65 3.42
CA ALA A 188 11.69 0.77 2.17
C ALA A 188 12.26 -0.59 1.74
N LEU A 189 12.85 -1.36 2.66
CA LEU A 189 13.34 -2.73 2.41
C LEU A 189 12.21 -3.62 1.87
N HIS A 190 11.04 -3.60 2.51
CA HIS A 190 9.86 -4.35 2.02
C HIS A 190 9.41 -3.92 0.62
N ARG A 191 9.44 -2.62 0.31
CA ARG A 191 9.09 -2.10 -1.02
C ARG A 191 10.10 -2.54 -2.08
N VAL A 192 11.39 -2.44 -1.77
CA VAL A 192 12.47 -2.91 -2.65
C VAL A 192 12.33 -4.40 -2.91
N ARG A 193 12.17 -5.21 -1.86
CA ARG A 193 11.96 -6.65 -1.99
C ARG A 193 10.74 -6.98 -2.86
N SER A 194 9.63 -6.30 -2.65
CA SER A 194 8.40 -6.51 -3.43
C SER A 194 8.60 -6.21 -4.92
N ARG A 195 9.31 -5.12 -5.25
CA ARG A 195 9.67 -4.76 -6.61
C ARG A 195 10.57 -5.82 -7.25
N LEU A 196 11.64 -6.21 -6.59
CA LEU A 196 12.57 -7.23 -7.10
C LEU A 196 11.87 -8.57 -7.37
N ILE A 197 10.90 -8.98 -6.53
CA ILE A 197 10.09 -10.19 -6.76
C ILE A 197 9.21 -10.03 -8.01
N ALA A 198 8.63 -8.85 -8.22
CA ALA A 198 7.83 -8.58 -9.42
C ALA A 198 8.71 -8.61 -10.68
N ASP A 199 9.88 -7.96 -10.65
CA ASP A 199 10.86 -7.94 -11.74
C ASP A 199 11.32 -9.37 -12.08
N ARG A 200 11.68 -10.16 -11.08
CA ARG A 200 12.02 -11.60 -11.27
C ARG A 200 10.88 -12.37 -11.92
N THR A 201 9.65 -12.11 -11.52
CA THR A 201 8.50 -12.81 -12.10
C THR A 201 8.28 -12.41 -13.57
N ALA A 202 8.50 -11.14 -13.91
CA ALA A 202 8.43 -10.66 -15.28
C ALA A 202 9.49 -11.33 -16.16
N VAL A 203 10.74 -11.38 -15.69
CA VAL A 203 11.86 -12.05 -16.35
C VAL A 203 11.55 -13.54 -16.62
N ILE A 204 11.08 -14.26 -15.61
CA ILE A 204 10.68 -15.69 -15.75
C ILE A 204 9.58 -15.88 -16.80
N ASN A 205 8.59 -14.99 -16.81
CA ASN A 205 7.50 -15.06 -17.77
C ASN A 205 7.97 -14.72 -19.17
N GLN A 206 8.91 -13.78 -19.33
CA GLN A 206 9.51 -13.43 -20.61
C GLN A 206 10.28 -14.61 -21.22
N VAL A 207 11.14 -15.29 -20.44
CA VAL A 207 11.82 -16.50 -20.88
C VAL A 207 10.81 -17.57 -21.35
N ARG A 208 9.75 -17.77 -20.58
CA ARG A 208 8.69 -18.73 -20.97
C ARG A 208 7.97 -18.35 -22.24
N GLY A 209 7.70 -17.04 -22.45
CA GLY A 209 7.12 -16.53 -23.67
C GLY A 209 8.00 -16.85 -24.86
N PHE A 210 9.29 -16.55 -24.79
CA PHE A 210 10.23 -16.84 -25.89
C PHE A 210 10.32 -18.34 -26.20
N LEU A 211 10.41 -19.20 -25.17
CA LEU A 211 10.41 -20.64 -25.36
C LEU A 211 9.12 -21.14 -26.00
N LEU A 212 7.97 -20.60 -25.61
CA LEU A 212 6.67 -21.00 -26.12
C LEU A 212 6.48 -20.62 -27.60
N GLU A 213 6.97 -19.44 -28.03
CA GLU A 213 6.98 -19.03 -29.45
C GLU A 213 7.82 -19.99 -30.33
N HIS A 214 8.78 -20.71 -29.75
CA HIS A 214 9.56 -21.76 -30.41
C HIS A 214 9.01 -23.17 -30.15
N GLY A 215 7.75 -23.31 -29.73
CA GLY A 215 7.10 -24.61 -29.48
C GLY A 215 7.59 -25.35 -28.24
N ILE A 216 8.34 -24.69 -27.35
CA ILE A 216 8.90 -25.31 -26.13
C ILE A 216 8.05 -24.92 -24.92
N ALA A 217 7.17 -25.81 -24.48
CA ALA A 217 6.33 -25.62 -23.30
C ALA A 217 7.06 -26.10 -22.03
N VAL A 218 7.19 -25.19 -21.03
CA VAL A 218 7.79 -25.48 -19.73
C VAL A 218 6.73 -25.50 -18.63
N ARG A 219 6.79 -26.49 -17.75
CA ARG A 219 5.86 -26.61 -16.61
C ARG A 219 5.82 -25.32 -15.74
N PRO A 220 4.66 -24.96 -15.19
CA PRO A 220 4.54 -23.81 -14.29
C PRO A 220 5.47 -23.88 -13.08
N GLY A 221 5.89 -22.68 -12.61
CA GLY A 221 6.74 -22.52 -11.42
C GLY A 221 8.22 -22.22 -11.76
N PRO A 222 8.88 -21.36 -10.97
CA PRO A 222 10.29 -20.97 -11.21
C PRO A 222 11.26 -22.16 -11.15
N ARG A 223 10.95 -23.13 -10.28
CA ARG A 223 11.79 -24.33 -10.10
C ARG A 223 11.84 -25.18 -11.37
N SER A 224 10.69 -25.41 -12.00
CA SER A 224 10.62 -26.21 -13.23
C SER A 224 11.43 -25.59 -14.36
N LEU A 225 11.31 -24.25 -14.54
CA LEU A 225 12.11 -23.56 -15.55
C LEU A 225 13.62 -23.65 -15.23
N ARG A 226 14.02 -23.41 -13.98
CA ARG A 226 15.44 -23.48 -13.57
C ARG A 226 16.03 -24.86 -13.83
N GLN A 227 15.28 -25.93 -13.62
CA GLN A 227 15.74 -27.30 -13.82
C GLN A 227 15.81 -27.68 -15.30
N GLN A 228 14.86 -27.25 -16.13
CA GLN A 228 14.77 -27.67 -17.53
C GLN A 228 15.57 -26.79 -18.50
N LEU A 229 15.77 -25.52 -18.13
CA LEU A 229 16.35 -24.53 -19.05
C LEU A 229 17.79 -24.86 -19.53
N PRO A 230 18.72 -25.34 -18.69
CA PRO A 230 20.06 -25.72 -19.16
C PRO A 230 20.01 -26.81 -20.25
N GLN A 231 19.17 -27.83 -20.07
CA GLN A 231 18.98 -28.89 -21.05
C GLN A 231 18.32 -28.36 -22.31
N ILE A 232 17.29 -27.51 -22.20
CA ILE A 232 16.62 -26.91 -23.35
C ILE A 232 17.64 -26.11 -24.21
N LEU A 233 18.45 -25.29 -23.62
CA LEU A 233 19.48 -24.50 -24.33
C LEU A 233 20.54 -25.37 -24.99
N ALA A 234 20.87 -26.53 -24.39
CA ALA A 234 21.87 -27.45 -24.94
C ALA A 234 21.32 -28.34 -26.08
N THR A 235 20.05 -28.73 -26.02
CA THR A 235 19.49 -29.76 -26.93
C THR A 235 18.55 -29.22 -28.00
N ARG A 236 17.94 -28.04 -27.79
CA ARG A 236 16.95 -27.47 -28.72
C ARG A 236 17.54 -26.46 -29.70
N THR A 237 18.74 -26.78 -30.21
CA THR A 237 19.41 -25.97 -31.26
C THR A 237 18.71 -26.09 -32.61
N ASP A 238 17.85 -27.06 -32.80
CA ASP A 238 16.99 -27.28 -33.95
C ASP A 238 15.94 -26.17 -34.13
N VAL A 239 15.43 -25.59 -33.05
CA VAL A 239 14.37 -24.55 -33.08
C VAL A 239 14.82 -23.21 -32.50
N LEU A 240 15.85 -23.19 -31.61
CA LEU A 240 16.38 -21.98 -31.03
C LEU A 240 17.63 -21.50 -31.81
N SER A 241 17.50 -20.39 -32.52
CA SER A 241 18.66 -19.78 -33.19
C SER A 241 19.76 -19.38 -32.19
N PRO A 242 21.04 -19.31 -32.61
CA PRO A 242 22.14 -18.84 -31.73
C PRO A 242 21.87 -17.48 -31.10
N ARG A 243 21.17 -16.59 -31.81
CA ARG A 243 20.74 -15.29 -31.28
C ARG A 243 19.75 -15.45 -30.13
N MET A 244 18.73 -16.32 -30.29
CA MET A 244 17.72 -16.56 -29.26
C MET A 244 18.32 -17.23 -28.02
N GLN A 245 19.25 -18.18 -28.20
CA GLN A 245 19.97 -18.81 -27.10
C GLN A 245 20.77 -17.77 -26.29
N ARG A 246 21.47 -16.85 -26.96
CA ARG A 246 22.20 -15.75 -26.31
C ARG A 246 21.25 -14.83 -25.54
N ILE A 247 20.15 -14.37 -26.17
CA ILE A 247 19.13 -13.51 -25.52
C ILE A 247 18.56 -14.18 -24.26
N ILE A 248 18.20 -15.45 -24.36
CA ILE A 248 17.69 -16.21 -23.18
C ILE A 248 18.77 -16.32 -22.13
N GLY A 249 20.03 -16.54 -22.50
CA GLY A 249 21.18 -16.59 -21.59
C GLY A 249 21.34 -15.30 -20.81
N ASP A 250 21.35 -14.14 -21.50
CA ASP A 250 21.44 -12.82 -20.87
C ASP A 250 20.31 -12.59 -19.86
N ILE A 251 19.06 -12.94 -20.21
CA ILE A 251 17.88 -12.82 -19.33
C ILE A 251 17.97 -13.77 -18.12
N VAL A 252 18.57 -14.93 -18.28
CA VAL A 252 18.82 -15.87 -17.17
C VAL A 252 19.82 -15.31 -16.17
N ASP A 253 20.83 -14.59 -16.65
CA ASP A 253 21.79 -13.92 -15.76
C ASP A 253 21.12 -12.76 -15.00
N ASP A 254 20.26 -11.99 -15.61
CA ASP A 254 19.37 -11.05 -14.90
C ASP A 254 18.53 -11.75 -13.83
N TRP A 255 17.96 -12.91 -14.15
CA TRP A 255 17.19 -13.67 -13.16
C TRP A 255 18.04 -14.11 -11.96
N LYS A 256 19.27 -14.61 -12.19
CA LYS A 256 20.20 -14.98 -11.12
C LYS A 256 20.52 -13.77 -10.24
N TYR A 257 20.88 -12.64 -10.87
CA TYR A 257 21.16 -11.39 -10.17
C TYR A 257 20.00 -10.91 -9.31
N LEU A 258 18.79 -10.93 -9.86
CA LEU A 258 17.57 -10.58 -9.10
C LEU A 258 17.34 -11.54 -7.93
N ALA A 259 17.59 -12.84 -8.13
CA ALA A 259 17.40 -13.84 -7.08
C ALA A 259 18.37 -13.61 -5.90
N ASP A 260 19.64 -13.29 -6.19
CA ASP A 260 20.65 -12.98 -5.17
C ASP A 260 20.33 -11.69 -4.42
N ARG A 261 19.86 -10.65 -5.13
CA ARG A 261 19.40 -9.42 -4.48
C ARG A 261 18.20 -9.63 -3.58
N ILE A 262 17.22 -10.44 -4.01
CA ILE A 262 16.07 -10.81 -3.19
C ILE A 262 16.52 -11.55 -1.93
N GLY A 263 17.53 -12.45 -2.06
CA GLY A 263 18.14 -13.13 -0.93
C GLY A 263 18.68 -12.14 0.08
N ARG A 264 19.63 -11.29 -0.31
CA ARG A 264 20.26 -10.30 0.58
C ARG A 264 19.25 -9.40 1.30
N VAL A 265 18.27 -8.84 0.57
CA VAL A 265 17.23 -7.99 1.18
C VAL A 265 16.32 -8.80 2.11
N THR A 266 16.07 -10.07 1.82
CA THR A 266 15.27 -10.94 2.68
C THR A 266 16.02 -11.24 3.97
N ASP A 267 17.30 -11.59 3.90
CA ASP A 267 18.16 -11.89 5.04
C ASP A 267 18.29 -10.68 5.97
N GLU A 268 18.43 -9.47 5.41
CA GLU A 268 18.44 -8.22 6.17
C GLU A 268 17.13 -7.98 6.91
N ILE A 269 15.98 -8.13 6.24
CA ILE A 269 14.66 -8.00 6.88
C ILE A 269 14.49 -9.05 7.99
N GLU A 270 14.93 -10.29 7.77
CA GLU A 270 14.85 -11.36 8.76
C GLU A 270 15.76 -11.11 9.96
N ALA A 271 16.96 -10.59 9.74
CA ALA A 271 17.87 -10.19 10.81
C ALA A 271 17.26 -9.10 11.70
N LEU A 272 16.72 -8.03 11.08
CA LEU A 272 16.01 -6.96 11.79
C LEU A 272 14.79 -7.49 12.55
N ALA A 273 14.03 -8.41 11.97
CA ALA A 273 12.86 -9.00 12.63
C ALA A 273 13.23 -9.86 13.84
N ARG A 274 14.41 -10.49 13.87
CA ARG A 274 14.86 -11.29 15.03
C ARG A 274 15.28 -10.44 16.21
N THR A 275 15.74 -9.23 15.98
CA THR A 275 16.18 -8.29 17.03
C THR A 275 15.04 -7.43 17.60
N ASP A 276 13.94 -7.29 16.86
CA ASP A 276 12.77 -6.50 17.28
C ASP A 276 11.81 -7.32 18.15
N VAL A 277 11.55 -6.83 19.38
CA VAL A 277 10.69 -7.49 20.36
C VAL A 277 9.26 -7.71 19.85
N ASN A 278 8.69 -6.71 19.17
CA ASN A 278 7.33 -6.81 18.61
C ASN A 278 7.26 -7.85 17.51
N CYS A 279 8.29 -7.92 16.67
CA CYS A 279 8.41 -8.97 15.66
C CYS A 279 8.54 -10.36 16.30
N GLY A 280 9.33 -10.49 17.38
CA GLY A 280 9.45 -11.73 18.14
C GLY A 280 8.11 -12.24 18.65
N GLN A 281 7.32 -11.35 19.27
CA GLN A 281 5.97 -11.66 19.73
C GLN A 281 5.04 -12.06 18.58
N LEU A 282 5.07 -11.32 17.46
CA LEU A 282 4.24 -11.62 16.28
C LEU A 282 4.60 -12.96 15.65
N MET A 283 5.87 -13.35 15.64
CA MET A 283 6.33 -14.64 15.09
C MET A 283 5.87 -15.85 15.90
N SER A 284 5.41 -15.66 17.15
CA SER A 284 4.75 -16.71 17.92
C SER A 284 3.39 -17.14 17.35
N VAL A 285 2.76 -16.27 16.52
CA VAL A 285 1.47 -16.55 15.91
C VAL A 285 1.65 -17.48 14.73
N PRO A 286 0.95 -18.65 14.69
CA PRO A 286 1.05 -19.57 13.57
C PRO A 286 0.82 -18.90 12.22
N GLY A 287 1.72 -19.15 11.26
CA GLY A 287 1.64 -18.59 9.91
C GLY A 287 2.18 -17.16 9.76
N ILE A 288 2.67 -16.56 10.84
CA ILE A 288 3.36 -15.26 10.82
C ILE A 288 4.86 -15.52 10.96
N GLY A 289 5.59 -15.31 9.87
CA GLY A 289 7.05 -15.36 9.84
C GLY A 289 7.66 -13.95 9.87
N PRO A 290 9.02 -13.86 9.81
CA PRO A 290 9.75 -12.60 9.91
C PRO A 290 9.24 -11.53 8.94
N ILE A 291 8.96 -11.90 7.70
CA ILE A 291 8.48 -10.97 6.66
C ILE A 291 7.10 -10.38 6.99
N ILE A 292 6.18 -11.16 7.57
CA ILE A 292 4.85 -10.65 7.94
C ILE A 292 4.96 -9.78 9.19
N ALA A 293 5.71 -10.24 10.19
CA ALA A 293 5.92 -9.54 11.45
C ALA A 293 6.56 -8.16 11.21
N SER A 294 7.68 -8.11 10.51
CA SER A 294 8.39 -6.86 10.21
C SER A 294 7.58 -5.91 9.33
N ALA A 295 6.87 -6.43 8.32
CA ALA A 295 5.97 -5.61 7.50
C ALA A 295 4.82 -5.00 8.33
N MET A 296 4.31 -5.72 9.32
CA MET A 296 3.28 -5.25 10.22
C MET A 296 3.81 -4.13 11.14
N VAL A 297 4.96 -4.34 11.79
CA VAL A 297 5.62 -3.33 12.63
C VAL A 297 5.97 -2.07 11.82
N ALA A 298 6.54 -2.24 10.62
CA ALA A 298 6.82 -1.12 9.71
C ALA A 298 5.57 -0.32 9.32
N ALA A 299 4.41 -0.97 9.21
CA ALA A 299 3.18 -0.32 8.78
C ALA A 299 2.43 0.37 9.92
N ILE A 300 2.33 -0.25 11.10
CA ILE A 300 1.43 0.19 12.18
C ILE A 300 2.13 0.36 13.54
N GLY A 301 3.45 0.19 13.62
CA GLY A 301 4.20 0.30 14.88
C GLY A 301 3.70 -0.72 15.91
N ASN A 302 3.36 -0.24 17.10
CA ASN A 302 2.81 -1.03 18.21
C ASN A 302 1.31 -1.32 18.09
N GLY A 303 0.66 -0.89 17.00
CA GLY A 303 -0.76 -1.15 16.76
C GLY A 303 -1.75 -0.25 17.52
N ALA A 304 -1.29 0.72 18.32
CA ALA A 304 -2.13 1.59 19.17
C ALA A 304 -3.19 2.39 18.41
N ALA A 305 -3.00 2.60 17.09
CA ALA A 305 -4.00 3.26 16.24
C ALA A 305 -5.30 2.46 16.03
N PHE A 306 -5.34 1.20 16.45
CA PHE A 306 -6.51 0.33 16.27
C PHE A 306 -7.08 -0.10 17.62
N ALA A 307 -8.32 0.30 17.91
CA ALA A 307 -8.99 -0.07 19.15
C ALA A 307 -9.32 -1.59 19.21
N LYS A 308 -9.61 -2.20 18.07
CA LYS A 308 -10.04 -3.61 17.98
C LYS A 308 -9.42 -4.32 16.79
N GLY A 309 -9.17 -5.63 16.90
CA GLY A 309 -8.68 -6.46 15.80
C GLY A 309 -9.57 -6.43 14.54
N ARG A 310 -10.87 -6.17 14.70
CA ARG A 310 -11.80 -6.00 13.57
C ARG A 310 -11.46 -4.75 12.75
N ASP A 311 -11.03 -3.67 13.37
CA ASP A 311 -10.66 -2.42 12.69
C ASP A 311 -9.40 -2.61 11.84
N PHE A 312 -8.42 -3.34 12.36
CA PHE A 312 -7.23 -3.70 11.60
C PHE A 312 -7.55 -4.60 10.40
N ALA A 313 -8.40 -5.63 10.59
CA ALA A 313 -8.83 -6.48 9.48
C ALA A 313 -9.63 -5.70 8.42
N ALA A 314 -10.42 -4.72 8.83
CA ALA A 314 -11.13 -3.80 7.92
C ALA A 314 -10.14 -2.87 7.20
N TRP A 315 -9.15 -2.35 7.91
CA TRP A 315 -8.08 -1.53 7.32
C TRP A 315 -7.23 -2.32 6.31
N LEU A 316 -7.02 -3.62 6.53
CA LEU A 316 -6.39 -4.51 5.55
C LEU A 316 -7.30 -4.83 4.35
N GLY A 317 -8.60 -4.52 4.43
CA GLY A 317 -9.57 -4.85 3.40
C GLY A 317 -9.91 -6.34 3.32
N LEU A 318 -9.79 -7.08 4.42
CA LEU A 318 -10.13 -8.50 4.56
C LEU A 318 -11.59 -8.73 5.00
N VAL A 319 -12.37 -7.66 5.16
CA VAL A 319 -13.81 -7.74 5.48
C VAL A 319 -14.65 -7.65 4.22
N PRO A 320 -15.83 -8.28 4.17
CA PRO A 320 -16.74 -8.18 3.03
C PRO A 320 -17.24 -6.74 2.83
N LYS A 321 -17.51 -6.38 1.59
CA LYS A 321 -18.32 -5.20 1.27
C LYS A 321 -19.73 -5.45 1.76
N GLN A 322 -20.31 -4.47 2.41
CA GLN A 322 -21.69 -4.51 2.82
C GLN A 322 -22.48 -3.46 2.04
N MET A 323 -23.61 -3.85 1.51
CA MET A 323 -24.64 -2.99 0.94
C MET A 323 -25.93 -3.27 1.71
N SER A 324 -26.39 -2.30 2.48
CA SER A 324 -27.62 -2.42 3.27
C SER A 324 -28.58 -1.33 2.83
N THR A 325 -29.79 -1.74 2.50
CA THR A 325 -30.92 -0.85 2.18
C THR A 325 -32.14 -1.37 2.93
N GLY A 326 -32.75 -0.54 3.78
CA GLY A 326 -33.82 -0.97 4.67
C GLY A 326 -33.37 -2.15 5.53
N ASP A 327 -34.17 -3.18 5.63
CA ASP A 327 -33.89 -4.36 6.46
C ASP A 327 -33.03 -5.43 5.77
N ARG A 328 -32.59 -5.17 4.52
CA ARG A 328 -31.82 -6.16 3.75
C ARG A 328 -30.33 -5.84 3.80
N THR A 329 -29.54 -6.79 4.32
CA THR A 329 -28.07 -6.74 4.29
C THR A 329 -27.51 -7.69 3.23
N ILE A 330 -26.78 -7.14 2.26
CA ILE A 330 -26.08 -7.91 1.22
C ILE A 330 -24.58 -7.84 1.48
N LEU A 331 -23.95 -9.01 1.67
CA LEU A 331 -22.50 -9.13 1.81
C LEU A 331 -21.88 -9.55 0.47
N GLY A 332 -20.96 -8.73 -0.02
CA GLY A 332 -20.20 -9.00 -1.25
C GLY A 332 -18.81 -9.59 -0.98
N ARG A 333 -17.95 -9.52 -2.01
CA ARG A 333 -16.53 -9.88 -1.87
C ARG A 333 -15.81 -8.95 -0.88
N ILE A 334 -14.59 -9.31 -0.47
CA ILE A 334 -13.77 -8.45 0.41
C ILE A 334 -13.56 -7.06 -0.18
N THR A 335 -13.46 -6.05 0.68
CA THR A 335 -13.37 -4.64 0.26
C THR A 335 -12.11 -4.34 -0.54
N LYS A 336 -11.01 -5.05 -0.27
CA LYS A 336 -9.66 -4.80 -0.83
C LYS A 336 -9.14 -3.38 -0.59
N ARG A 337 -9.75 -2.60 0.31
CA ARG A 337 -9.28 -1.27 0.72
C ARG A 337 -8.01 -1.39 1.57
N GLY A 338 -7.30 -0.27 1.75
CA GLY A 338 -6.13 -0.17 2.63
C GLY A 338 -4.89 -0.90 2.13
N ASN A 339 -4.07 -1.40 3.04
CA ASN A 339 -2.71 -1.89 2.74
C ASN A 339 -2.72 -3.20 1.93
N ARG A 340 -2.47 -3.09 0.62
CA ARG A 340 -2.44 -4.22 -0.31
C ARG A 340 -1.31 -5.21 0.01
N TYR A 341 -0.14 -4.69 0.39
CA TYR A 341 1.03 -5.52 0.66
C TYR A 341 0.82 -6.42 1.88
N LEU A 342 0.42 -5.85 3.01
CA LEU A 342 0.11 -6.62 4.21
C LEU A 342 -1.04 -7.61 3.99
N ARG A 343 -2.10 -7.20 3.30
CA ARG A 343 -3.19 -8.11 2.95
C ARG A 343 -2.67 -9.33 2.18
N MET A 344 -1.81 -9.12 1.17
CA MET A 344 -1.18 -10.21 0.43
C MET A 344 -0.38 -11.14 1.35
N LEU A 345 0.43 -10.58 2.25
CA LEU A 345 1.23 -11.35 3.18
C LEU A 345 0.38 -12.19 4.14
N PHE A 346 -0.67 -11.63 4.74
CA PHE A 346 -1.60 -12.40 5.59
C PHE A 346 -2.32 -13.51 4.82
N VAL A 347 -2.69 -13.27 3.57
CA VAL A 347 -3.26 -14.31 2.70
C VAL A 347 -2.25 -15.41 2.42
N GLN A 348 -0.97 -15.10 2.21
CA GLN A 348 0.08 -16.11 2.04
C GLN A 348 0.34 -16.90 3.34
N GLY A 349 0.38 -16.24 4.49
CA GLY A 349 0.47 -16.90 5.80
C GLY A 349 -0.69 -17.88 6.02
N ALA A 350 -1.92 -17.47 5.71
CA ALA A 350 -3.09 -18.34 5.77
C ALA A 350 -2.98 -19.53 4.81
N ARG A 351 -2.50 -19.34 3.58
CA ARG A 351 -2.26 -20.43 2.62
C ARG A 351 -1.23 -21.43 3.14
N ALA A 352 -0.15 -20.95 3.76
CA ALA A 352 0.89 -21.81 4.32
C ALA A 352 0.34 -22.74 5.42
N ILE A 353 -0.58 -22.24 6.27
CA ILE A 353 -1.28 -23.06 7.26
C ILE A 353 -2.20 -24.07 6.57
N LEU A 354 -3.00 -23.65 5.59
CA LEU A 354 -3.95 -24.50 4.90
C LEU A 354 -3.30 -25.66 4.13
N LEU A 355 -2.05 -25.51 3.71
CA LEU A 355 -1.28 -26.58 3.07
C LEU A 355 -0.82 -27.65 4.05
N ARG A 356 -0.75 -27.34 5.35
CA ARG A 356 -0.25 -28.25 6.41
C ARG A 356 -1.40 -28.77 7.27
N THR A 357 -2.34 -29.49 6.67
CA THR A 357 -3.57 -29.97 7.33
C THR A 357 -3.31 -30.77 8.62
N LYS A 358 -2.28 -31.61 8.63
CA LYS A 358 -1.86 -32.42 9.81
C LYS A 358 -1.45 -31.56 11.03
N SER A 359 -1.17 -30.27 10.86
CA SER A 359 -0.78 -29.37 11.95
C SER A 359 -1.92 -28.52 12.49
N TRP A 360 -3.13 -28.60 11.94
CA TRP A 360 -4.25 -27.76 12.35
C TRP A 360 -4.63 -27.94 13.80
N GLU A 361 -4.63 -29.17 14.29
CA GLU A 361 -4.97 -29.53 15.67
C GLU A 361 -4.05 -28.89 16.71
N LYS A 362 -2.81 -28.57 16.31
CA LYS A 362 -1.83 -27.90 17.18
C LYS A 362 -2.15 -26.43 17.45
N HIS A 363 -3.13 -25.86 16.74
CA HIS A 363 -3.47 -24.44 16.85
C HIS A 363 -4.79 -24.28 17.61
N SER A 364 -4.89 -23.26 18.47
CA SER A 364 -6.14 -22.97 19.22
C SER A 364 -7.36 -22.72 18.31
N PHE A 365 -7.13 -22.36 17.05
CA PHE A 365 -8.17 -22.21 16.03
C PHE A 365 -8.38 -23.45 15.16
N GLY A 366 -7.73 -24.57 15.47
CA GLY A 366 -7.82 -25.84 14.73
C GLY A 366 -9.25 -26.37 14.60
N PRO A 367 -10.02 -26.51 15.68
CA PRO A 367 -11.42 -26.95 15.61
C PRO A 367 -12.28 -26.06 14.70
N TRP A 368 -12.10 -24.73 14.79
CA TRP A 368 -12.78 -23.79 13.90
C TRP A 368 -12.37 -24.01 12.44
N LEU A 369 -11.08 -24.22 12.19
CA LEU A 369 -10.54 -24.42 10.84
C LEU A 369 -11.09 -25.69 10.19
N THR A 370 -11.14 -26.79 10.94
CA THR A 370 -11.71 -28.07 10.49
C THR A 370 -13.20 -27.95 10.17
N ALA A 371 -13.97 -27.30 11.04
CA ALA A 371 -15.39 -27.06 10.81
C ALA A 371 -15.65 -26.14 9.62
N ALA A 372 -14.83 -25.11 9.44
CA ALA A 372 -14.94 -24.19 8.32
C ALA A 372 -14.54 -24.83 6.98
N ALA A 373 -13.55 -25.72 6.96
CA ALA A 373 -13.09 -26.42 5.76
C ALA A 373 -14.17 -27.34 5.15
N ARG A 374 -15.08 -27.87 5.97
CA ARG A 374 -16.20 -28.72 5.50
C ARG A 374 -17.25 -27.96 4.70
N ARG A 375 -17.40 -26.65 4.91
CA ARG A 375 -18.49 -25.83 4.35
C ARG A 375 -18.01 -24.72 3.41
N LEU A 376 -16.75 -24.32 3.45
CA LEU A 376 -16.25 -23.18 2.70
C LEU A 376 -15.32 -23.64 1.58
N HIS A 377 -15.50 -23.04 0.39
CA HIS A 377 -14.52 -23.18 -0.68
C HIS A 377 -13.13 -22.67 -0.21
N ARG A 378 -12.06 -23.38 -0.63
CA ARG A 378 -10.68 -23.12 -0.20
C ARG A 378 -10.25 -21.66 -0.24
N ASN A 379 -10.63 -20.91 -1.27
CA ASN A 379 -10.27 -19.50 -1.40
C ASN A 379 -10.99 -18.62 -0.35
N ILE A 380 -12.26 -18.92 -0.04
CA ILE A 380 -13.04 -18.22 1.00
C ILE A 380 -12.43 -18.54 2.37
N LEU A 381 -12.11 -19.80 2.63
CA LEU A 381 -11.46 -20.24 3.86
C LEU A 381 -10.10 -19.54 4.06
N THR A 382 -9.31 -19.40 2.98
CA THR A 382 -8.04 -18.66 3.03
C THR A 382 -8.23 -17.22 3.50
N ILE A 383 -9.23 -16.52 2.98
CA ILE A 383 -9.51 -15.13 3.37
C ILE A 383 -10.05 -15.06 4.81
N ALA A 384 -10.92 -15.98 5.20
CA ALA A 384 -11.44 -16.05 6.57
C ALA A 384 -10.31 -16.30 7.59
N LEU A 385 -9.37 -17.19 7.27
CA LEU A 385 -8.20 -17.45 8.10
C LEU A 385 -7.26 -16.23 8.12
N ALA A 386 -6.99 -15.58 6.99
CA ALA A 386 -6.18 -14.37 6.93
C ALA A 386 -6.77 -13.24 7.81
N ASN A 387 -8.09 -13.07 7.79
CA ASN A 387 -8.80 -12.14 8.68
C ASN A 387 -8.60 -12.51 10.15
N LYS A 388 -8.74 -13.79 10.49
CA LYS A 388 -8.54 -14.29 11.87
C LYS A 388 -7.10 -14.08 12.33
N LEU A 389 -6.12 -14.40 11.50
CA LEU A 389 -4.68 -14.18 11.79
C LEU A 389 -4.36 -12.70 12.01
N ALA A 390 -4.89 -11.81 11.15
CA ALA A 390 -4.70 -10.37 11.32
C ALA A 390 -5.23 -9.88 12.67
N ARG A 391 -6.40 -10.36 13.08
CA ARG A 391 -6.99 -9.99 14.38
C ARG A 391 -6.18 -10.51 15.56
N ILE A 392 -5.69 -11.75 15.49
CA ILE A 392 -4.81 -12.34 16.52
C ILE A 392 -3.50 -11.56 16.57
N ALA A 393 -2.87 -11.29 15.43
CA ALA A 393 -1.61 -10.55 15.35
C ALA A 393 -1.71 -9.16 15.99
N LEU A 394 -2.79 -8.42 15.71
CA LEU A 394 -2.99 -7.12 16.36
C LEU A 394 -3.13 -7.27 17.89
N THR A 395 -3.89 -8.26 18.35
CA THR A 395 -4.07 -8.49 19.80
C THR A 395 -2.74 -8.81 20.48
N VAL A 396 -1.91 -9.67 19.87
CA VAL A 396 -0.57 -10.00 20.33
C VAL A 396 0.30 -8.75 20.44
N LEU A 397 0.28 -7.91 19.40
CA LEU A 397 1.08 -6.69 19.32
C LEU A 397 0.66 -5.65 20.38
N ILE A 398 -0.65 -5.38 20.54
CA ILE A 398 -1.15 -4.41 21.52
C ILE A 398 -0.92 -4.89 22.96
N GLN A 399 -1.06 -6.19 23.22
CA GLN A 399 -0.87 -6.75 24.56
C GLN A 399 0.60 -6.94 24.95
N GLY A 400 1.53 -6.80 23.99
CA GLY A 400 2.96 -6.97 24.21
C GLY A 400 3.35 -8.36 24.71
N ARG A 401 2.58 -9.42 24.33
CA ARG A 401 2.83 -10.80 24.79
C ARG A 401 2.74 -11.79 23.64
N SER A 402 3.47 -12.90 23.77
CA SER A 402 3.44 -13.99 22.79
C SER A 402 2.08 -14.67 22.72
N TYR A 403 1.80 -15.25 21.53
CA TYR A 403 0.60 -16.05 21.32
C TYR A 403 0.68 -17.36 22.11
N GLU A 404 -0.31 -17.59 22.96
CA GLU A 404 -0.48 -18.83 23.70
C GLU A 404 -1.57 -19.71 23.07
N THR A 405 -1.26 -20.96 22.84
CA THR A 405 -2.26 -21.94 22.42
C THR A 405 -3.12 -22.33 23.63
N ARG A 406 -4.32 -21.77 23.72
CA ARG A 406 -5.30 -22.27 24.71
C ARG A 406 -5.70 -23.67 24.27
N ILE A 407 -5.19 -24.69 24.94
CA ILE A 407 -5.71 -26.04 24.86
C ILE A 407 -7.08 -25.95 25.54
N VAL A 408 -8.15 -26.04 24.74
CA VAL A 408 -9.50 -26.23 25.29
C VAL A 408 -9.47 -27.63 25.87
N SER A 409 -9.27 -27.74 27.18
CA SER A 409 -9.49 -28.99 27.90
C SER A 409 -10.92 -29.45 27.55
N ALA A 410 -11.07 -30.70 27.16
CA ALA A 410 -12.39 -31.28 26.92
C ALA A 410 -13.30 -30.99 28.12
N PRO A 411 -14.60 -30.69 27.92
CA PRO A 411 -15.51 -30.56 29.04
C PRO A 411 -15.37 -31.81 29.89
N ARG A 412 -15.08 -31.64 31.19
CA ARG A 412 -15.21 -32.73 32.15
C ARG A 412 -16.68 -33.12 32.12
N ASN A 413 -16.95 -34.37 31.69
CA ASN A 413 -18.27 -35.00 31.79
C ASN A 413 -18.72 -35.03 33.25
#